data_b44f7c9e7f271f5540d5147e5d6727bf
#
_entry.id   b44f7c9e7f271f5540d5147e5d6727bf
#
_cell.length_a   1.000
_cell.length_b   1.000
_cell.length_c   1.000
_cell.angle_alpha   90.00
_cell.angle_beta   90.00
_cell.angle_gamma   90.00
#
_symmetry.space_group_name_H-M   'P 1'
#
loop_
_entity.id
_entity.type
_entity.pdbx_description
1 polymer ?
#
loop_
_entity_poly.entity_id
_entity_poly.type
_entity_poly.pdbx_seq_one_letter_code
_entity_poly.pdbx_strand_id
1 'polypeptide(L)'
;LPGLLEERRYLPAALCYGIALAIKPQALLFGPVLAACFLAAIVREDNRFRAFVRCFGGAVVALLPPLVLAIPFYGVTKLLPSLLEKYSGTVSGYPYASINAFNWMTALGGNWKSLDDIALLGIPWHVLGWFLILVVTGGLVFFAVRSEQAGRFSPLLLAAYYGLGVFTFGHCMHERYMVPGVLLTLLAAARWNDIRLYAAGFGLSLTGFVNLATVYSLAGTEDEWLTSATSSTVAV
;
A
#
# COMPACT_ATOMS: atom_id res chain seq x y z
N LEU A 1 -3.92 7.39 -12.12
CA LEU A 1 -3.44 6.02 -12.36
C LEU A 1 -4.58 5.01 -12.56
N PRO A 2 -5.55 4.81 -11.63
CA PRO A 2 -6.63 3.82 -11.82
C PRO A 2 -7.43 4.02 -13.11
N GLY A 3 -7.83 5.25 -13.45
CA GLY A 3 -8.57 5.53 -14.68
C GLY A 3 -7.82 5.13 -15.95
N LEU A 4 -6.51 5.38 -16.01
CA LEU A 4 -5.69 4.94 -17.15
C LEU A 4 -5.63 3.41 -17.27
N LEU A 5 -5.65 2.69 -16.15
CA LEU A 5 -5.70 1.22 -16.15
C LEU A 5 -7.08 0.69 -16.57
N GLU A 6 -8.16 1.37 -16.21
CA GLU A 6 -9.51 1.06 -16.70
C GLU A 6 -9.59 1.24 -18.22
N GLU A 7 -8.99 2.30 -18.75
CA GLU A 7 -8.87 2.58 -20.20
C GLU A 7 -7.81 1.72 -20.89
N ARG A 8 -7.13 0.81 -20.17
CA ARG A 8 -6.06 -0.06 -20.69
C ARG A 8 -4.85 0.67 -21.25
N ARG A 9 -4.62 1.87 -20.79
CA ARG A 9 -3.46 2.71 -21.14
C ARG A 9 -2.29 2.41 -20.21
N TYR A 10 -1.70 1.23 -20.34
CA TYR A 10 -0.71 0.68 -19.40
C TYR A 10 0.58 1.50 -19.33
N LEU A 11 1.10 2.02 -20.44
CA LEU A 11 2.32 2.81 -20.45
C LEU A 11 2.15 4.16 -19.73
N PRO A 12 1.12 4.98 -20.01
CA PRO A 12 0.86 6.19 -19.23
C PRO A 12 0.57 5.90 -17.76
N ALA A 13 -0.12 4.80 -17.44
CA ALA A 13 -0.36 4.39 -16.05
C ALA A 13 0.95 4.07 -15.32
N ALA A 14 1.86 3.33 -15.97
CA ALA A 14 3.17 3.01 -15.45
C ALA A 14 4.03 4.26 -15.26
N LEU A 15 4.00 5.21 -16.19
CA LEU A 15 4.69 6.50 -16.06
C LEU A 15 4.18 7.30 -14.84
N CYS A 16 2.85 7.40 -14.66
CA CYS A 16 2.27 8.04 -13.48
C CYS A 16 2.70 7.37 -12.17
N TYR A 17 2.79 6.03 -12.16
CA TYR A 17 3.31 5.30 -11.00
C TYR A 17 4.78 5.60 -10.76
N GLY A 18 5.60 5.64 -11.79
CA GLY A 18 7.02 6.01 -11.69
C GLY A 18 7.24 7.43 -11.16
N ILE A 19 6.41 8.39 -11.59
CA ILE A 19 6.43 9.76 -11.04
C ILE A 19 6.07 9.73 -9.55
N ALA A 20 5.06 8.98 -9.15
CA ALA A 20 4.69 8.83 -7.75
C ALA A 20 5.83 8.22 -6.91
N LEU A 21 6.53 7.21 -7.43
CA LEU A 21 7.73 6.63 -6.80
C LEU A 21 8.84 7.66 -6.62
N ALA A 22 9.09 8.49 -7.64
CA ALA A 22 10.12 9.52 -7.57
C ALA A 22 9.81 10.61 -6.53
N ILE A 23 8.52 10.97 -6.37
CA ILE A 23 8.07 11.96 -5.37
C ILE A 23 8.13 11.37 -3.97
N LYS A 24 7.64 10.15 -3.78
CA LYS A 24 7.53 9.52 -2.47
C LYS A 24 7.79 8.00 -2.56
N PRO A 25 8.89 7.49 -1.99
CA PRO A 25 9.22 6.06 -2.03
C PRO A 25 8.11 5.14 -1.49
N GLN A 26 7.26 5.63 -0.58
CA GLN A 26 6.11 4.88 -0.07
C GLN A 26 5.09 4.48 -1.16
N ALA A 27 5.12 5.13 -2.34
CA ALA A 27 4.33 4.67 -3.48
C ALA A 27 4.70 3.24 -3.91
N LEU A 28 5.86 2.72 -3.50
CA LEU A 28 6.27 1.32 -3.68
C LEU A 28 5.22 0.34 -3.11
N LEU A 29 4.52 0.73 -2.04
CA LEU A 29 3.43 -0.03 -1.47
C LEU A 29 2.36 -0.41 -2.50
N PHE A 30 2.08 0.44 -3.49
CA PHE A 30 1.09 0.19 -4.54
C PHE A 30 1.63 -0.52 -5.78
N GLY A 31 2.91 -0.92 -5.79
CA GLY A 31 3.51 -1.74 -6.86
C GLY A 31 2.77 -3.03 -7.13
N PRO A 32 2.37 -3.81 -6.11
CA PRO A 32 1.58 -5.03 -6.29
C PRO A 32 0.25 -4.79 -7.01
N VAL A 33 -0.38 -3.62 -6.83
CA VAL A 33 -1.63 -3.27 -7.54
C VAL A 33 -1.38 -3.13 -9.03
N LEU A 34 -0.31 -2.42 -9.43
CA LEU A 34 0.06 -2.30 -10.84
C LEU A 34 0.41 -3.67 -11.44
N ALA A 35 1.16 -4.49 -10.72
CA ALA A 35 1.53 -5.84 -11.14
C ALA A 35 0.30 -6.74 -11.30
N ALA A 36 -0.65 -6.71 -10.37
CA ALA A 36 -1.90 -7.47 -10.45
C ALA A 36 -2.77 -7.03 -11.64
N CYS A 37 -2.83 -5.71 -11.92
CA CYS A 37 -3.52 -5.19 -13.11
C CYS A 37 -2.85 -5.64 -14.40
N PHE A 38 -1.52 -5.69 -14.46
CA PHE A 38 -0.78 -6.20 -15.59
C PHE A 38 -1.01 -7.70 -15.79
N LEU A 39 -0.98 -8.48 -14.71
CA LEU A 39 -1.27 -9.90 -14.76
C LEU A 39 -2.70 -10.16 -15.27
N ALA A 40 -3.69 -9.42 -14.77
CA ALA A 40 -5.07 -9.52 -15.24
C ALA A 40 -5.15 -9.24 -16.77
N ALA A 41 -4.42 -8.23 -17.25
CA ALA A 41 -4.33 -7.92 -18.68
C ALA A 41 -3.72 -9.05 -19.50
N ILE A 42 -2.66 -9.70 -19.00
CA ILE A 42 -2.00 -10.84 -19.66
C ILE A 42 -2.95 -12.05 -19.73
N VAL A 43 -3.66 -12.32 -18.64
CA VAL A 43 -4.60 -13.47 -18.57
C VAL A 43 -5.76 -13.30 -19.53
N ARG A 44 -6.21 -12.07 -19.77
CA ARG A 44 -7.34 -11.76 -20.64
C ARG A 44 -7.02 -11.83 -22.12
N GLU A 45 -5.85 -11.35 -22.54
CA GLU A 45 -5.53 -11.24 -23.98
C GLU A 45 -5.24 -12.60 -24.62
N ASP A 46 -5.79 -12.81 -25.82
CA ASP A 46 -5.53 -14.03 -26.62
C ASP A 46 -4.04 -14.17 -26.94
N ASN A 47 -3.38 -13.06 -27.30
CA ASN A 47 -1.94 -13.03 -27.50
C ASN A 47 -1.21 -12.63 -26.22
N ARG A 48 -1.03 -13.61 -25.32
CA ARG A 48 -0.36 -13.43 -24.02
C ARG A 48 1.07 -12.90 -24.12
N PHE A 49 1.80 -13.28 -25.17
CA PHE A 49 3.16 -12.78 -25.37
C PHE A 49 3.17 -11.28 -25.65
N ARG A 50 2.28 -10.79 -26.53
CA ARG A 50 2.16 -9.35 -26.81
C ARG A 50 1.74 -8.58 -25.56
N ALA A 51 0.81 -9.11 -24.78
CA ALA A 51 0.39 -8.52 -23.51
C ALA A 51 1.56 -8.46 -22.52
N PHE A 52 2.32 -9.53 -22.38
CA PHE A 52 3.51 -9.58 -21.55
C PHE A 52 4.55 -8.53 -21.94
N VAL A 53 4.91 -8.43 -23.22
CA VAL A 53 5.88 -7.44 -23.73
C VAL A 53 5.42 -6.01 -23.39
N ARG A 54 4.13 -5.72 -23.57
CA ARG A 54 3.55 -4.40 -23.25
C ARG A 54 3.59 -4.11 -21.75
N CYS A 55 3.25 -5.09 -20.91
CA CYS A 55 3.32 -4.95 -19.45
C CYS A 55 4.76 -4.83 -18.94
N PHE A 56 5.68 -5.60 -19.52
CA PHE A 56 7.12 -5.49 -19.25
C PHE A 56 7.66 -4.11 -19.63
N GLY A 57 7.30 -3.61 -20.83
CA GLY A 57 7.59 -2.23 -21.22
C GLY A 57 7.02 -1.19 -20.24
N GLY A 58 5.81 -1.43 -19.72
CA GLY A 58 5.23 -0.63 -18.66
C GLY A 58 6.06 -0.64 -17.38
N ALA A 59 6.54 -1.81 -16.93
CA ALA A 59 7.40 -1.91 -15.75
C ALA A 59 8.72 -1.12 -15.95
N VAL A 60 9.32 -1.20 -17.14
CA VAL A 60 10.52 -0.41 -17.48
C VAL A 60 10.19 1.09 -17.43
N VAL A 61 9.08 1.52 -18.04
CA VAL A 61 8.64 2.92 -18.03
C VAL A 61 8.40 3.43 -16.60
N ALA A 62 7.90 2.60 -15.69
CA ALA A 62 7.70 2.96 -14.28
C ALA A 62 9.03 3.26 -13.55
N LEU A 63 10.13 2.69 -13.98
CA LEU A 63 11.45 2.92 -13.38
C LEU A 63 12.14 4.19 -13.93
N LEU A 64 11.73 4.70 -15.09
CA LEU A 64 12.39 5.86 -15.71
C LEU A 64 12.32 7.14 -14.85
N PRO A 65 11.17 7.59 -14.30
CA PRO A 65 11.11 8.81 -13.51
C PRO A 65 12.04 8.81 -12.29
N PRO A 66 12.06 7.79 -11.40
CA PRO A 66 12.99 7.78 -10.28
C PRO A 66 14.44 7.76 -10.73
N LEU A 67 14.78 7.06 -11.81
CA LEU A 67 16.15 7.05 -12.34
C LEU A 67 16.55 8.43 -12.89
N VAL A 68 15.73 9.00 -13.78
CA VAL A 68 16.06 10.28 -14.43
C VAL A 68 16.12 11.43 -13.43
N LEU A 69 15.16 11.51 -12.51
CA LEU A 69 15.10 12.59 -11.52
C LEU A 69 16.17 12.48 -10.43
N ALA A 70 16.76 11.31 -10.23
CA ALA A 70 17.84 11.12 -9.28
C ALA A 70 19.24 11.46 -9.85
N ILE A 71 19.41 11.51 -11.16
CA ILE A 71 20.72 11.82 -11.81
C ILE A 71 21.36 13.13 -11.30
N PRO A 72 20.63 14.25 -11.17
CA PRO A 72 21.23 15.49 -10.69
C PRO A 72 21.80 15.41 -9.27
N PHE A 73 21.29 14.49 -8.45
CA PHE A 73 21.68 14.36 -7.03
C PHE A 73 22.80 13.35 -6.82
N TYR A 74 22.81 12.26 -7.57
CA TYR A 74 23.75 11.14 -7.34
C TYR A 74 24.77 10.97 -8.47
N GLY A 75 24.56 11.61 -9.61
CA GLY A 75 25.34 11.34 -10.83
C GLY A 75 25.05 9.93 -11.37
N VAL A 76 25.51 9.65 -12.59
CA VAL A 76 25.23 8.37 -13.26
C VAL A 76 25.91 7.18 -12.58
N THR A 77 27.13 7.37 -12.07
CA THR A 77 27.94 6.29 -11.51
C THR A 77 27.45 5.77 -10.16
N LYS A 78 26.85 6.64 -9.33
CA LYS A 78 26.32 6.28 -8.00
C LYS A 78 24.80 6.11 -7.99
N LEU A 79 24.14 6.32 -9.12
CA LEU A 79 22.67 6.37 -9.23
C LEU A 79 22.01 5.10 -8.67
N LEU A 80 22.38 3.94 -9.17
CA LEU A 80 21.75 2.69 -8.80
C LEU A 80 22.02 2.29 -7.34
N PRO A 81 23.28 2.31 -6.83
CA PRO A 81 23.54 2.05 -5.42
C PRO A 81 22.77 2.98 -4.48
N SER A 82 22.77 4.29 -4.76
CA SER A 82 22.09 5.27 -3.89
C SER A 82 20.56 5.12 -3.90
N LEU A 83 19.96 4.78 -5.05
CA LEU A 83 18.55 4.48 -5.11
C LEU A 83 18.20 3.20 -4.34
N LEU A 84 18.98 2.13 -4.51
CA LEU A 84 18.77 0.88 -3.77
C LEU A 84 18.88 1.11 -2.25
N GLU A 85 19.89 1.85 -1.79
CA GLU A 85 20.04 2.23 -0.39
C GLU A 85 18.84 3.04 0.11
N LYS A 86 18.39 4.04 -0.67
CA LYS A 86 17.24 4.88 -0.30
C LYS A 86 15.96 4.08 -0.19
N TYR A 87 15.68 3.21 -1.15
CA TYR A 87 14.44 2.42 -1.13
C TYR A 87 14.48 1.30 -0.09
N SER A 88 15.62 0.61 0.10
CA SER A 88 15.78 -0.38 1.17
C SER A 88 15.68 0.28 2.55
N GLY A 89 16.35 1.41 2.76
CA GLY A 89 16.27 2.18 4.01
C GLY A 89 14.83 2.67 4.31
N THR A 90 14.02 2.92 3.30
CA THR A 90 12.60 3.27 3.49
C THR A 90 11.79 2.09 4.04
N VAL A 91 12.11 0.86 3.61
CA VAL A 91 11.44 -0.36 4.08
C VAL A 91 11.91 -0.75 5.49
N SER A 92 13.20 -0.58 5.79
CA SER A 92 13.81 -0.99 7.07
C SER A 92 13.86 0.11 8.13
N GLY A 93 13.46 1.35 7.78
CA GLY A 93 13.66 2.52 8.63
C GLY A 93 12.85 2.54 9.94
N TYR A 94 11.86 1.67 10.07
CA TYR A 94 10.99 1.59 11.25
C TYR A 94 10.80 0.13 11.65
N PRO A 95 11.71 -0.45 12.46
CA PRO A 95 11.71 -1.88 12.78
C PRO A 95 10.69 -2.24 13.88
N TYR A 96 9.46 -1.75 13.77
CA TYR A 96 8.41 -1.98 14.75
C TYR A 96 7.18 -2.64 14.12
N ALA A 97 6.47 -3.46 14.91
CA ALA A 97 5.27 -4.14 14.44
C ALA A 97 4.15 -3.15 14.04
N SER A 98 3.99 -2.07 14.81
CA SER A 98 3.13 -0.93 14.48
C SER A 98 3.68 0.34 15.12
N ILE A 99 3.36 1.50 14.51
CA ILE A 99 3.81 2.81 14.98
C ILE A 99 2.56 3.69 15.08
N ASN A 100 1.86 3.58 16.19
CA ASN A 100 0.62 4.31 16.48
C ASN A 100 -0.49 4.13 15.42
N ALA A 101 -0.41 3.12 14.56
CA ALA A 101 -1.49 2.76 13.66
C ALA A 101 -2.51 1.90 14.39
N PHE A 102 -3.78 2.31 14.40
CA PHE A 102 -4.87 1.49 14.93
C PHE A 102 -5.21 0.38 13.93
N ASN A 103 -4.40 -0.66 13.95
CA ASN A 103 -4.48 -1.80 13.05
C ASN A 103 -4.43 -3.12 13.83
N TRP A 104 -4.48 -4.24 13.11
CA TRP A 104 -4.45 -5.57 13.70
C TRP A 104 -3.21 -5.83 14.57
N MET A 105 -2.03 -5.33 14.15
CA MET A 105 -0.80 -5.49 14.94
C MET A 105 -0.90 -4.77 16.28
N THR A 106 -1.44 -3.54 16.29
CA THR A 106 -1.68 -2.77 17.51
C THR A 106 -2.71 -3.44 18.41
N ALA A 107 -3.81 -3.95 17.84
CA ALA A 107 -4.85 -4.67 18.58
C ALA A 107 -4.31 -5.91 19.32
N LEU A 108 -3.29 -6.55 18.77
CA LEU A 108 -2.57 -7.66 19.40
C LEU A 108 -1.44 -7.22 20.36
N GLY A 109 -1.30 -5.92 20.63
CA GLY A 109 -0.27 -5.39 21.54
C GLY A 109 1.09 -5.12 20.89
N GLY A 110 1.16 -5.07 19.55
CA GLY A 110 2.40 -4.87 18.77
C GLY A 110 2.83 -3.40 18.63
N ASN A 111 2.09 -2.43 19.19
CA ASN A 111 2.48 -1.02 19.07
C ASN A 111 3.85 -0.79 19.71
N TRP A 112 4.80 -0.23 18.96
CA TRP A 112 6.20 0.01 19.35
C TRP A 112 6.98 -1.24 19.79
N LYS A 113 6.48 -2.44 19.48
CA LYS A 113 7.24 -3.68 19.69
C LYS A 113 8.21 -3.90 18.54
N SER A 114 9.42 -4.41 18.86
CA SER A 114 10.40 -4.79 17.84
C SER A 114 9.81 -5.84 16.90
N LEU A 115 10.19 -5.77 15.63
CA LEU A 115 9.80 -6.79 14.65
C LEU A 115 10.26 -8.20 15.01
N ASP A 116 11.33 -8.33 15.79
CA ASP A 116 11.90 -9.60 16.22
C ASP A 116 11.25 -10.14 17.52
N ASP A 117 10.47 -9.32 18.23
CA ASP A 117 9.71 -9.76 19.38
C ASP A 117 8.66 -10.80 18.97
N ILE A 118 8.34 -11.70 19.90
CA ILE A 118 7.31 -12.73 19.70
C ILE A 118 5.92 -12.08 19.78
N ALA A 119 5.13 -12.29 18.75
CA ALA A 119 3.75 -11.80 18.66
C ALA A 119 2.75 -12.81 19.23
N LEU A 120 2.49 -13.86 18.48
CA LEU A 120 1.45 -14.85 18.77
C LEU A 120 1.98 -16.27 18.52
N LEU A 121 1.68 -17.22 19.41
CA LEU A 121 2.03 -18.64 19.24
C LEU A 121 3.53 -18.91 18.97
N GLY A 122 4.42 -18.05 19.49
CA GLY A 122 5.86 -18.18 19.27
C GLY A 122 6.34 -17.61 17.92
N ILE A 123 5.50 -16.92 17.16
CA ILE A 123 5.82 -16.35 15.85
C ILE A 123 6.26 -14.88 16.03
N PRO A 124 7.41 -14.45 15.49
CA PRO A 124 7.84 -13.05 15.50
C PRO A 124 6.91 -12.14 14.69
N TRP A 125 6.83 -10.84 15.06
CA TRP A 125 5.98 -9.87 14.39
C TRP A 125 6.27 -9.74 12.89
N HIS A 126 7.54 -9.76 12.48
CA HIS A 126 7.88 -9.68 11.06
C HIS A 126 7.36 -10.88 10.25
N VAL A 127 7.41 -12.08 10.79
CA VAL A 127 6.91 -13.28 10.11
C VAL A 127 5.39 -13.23 9.97
N LEU A 128 4.69 -12.86 11.05
CA LEU A 128 3.24 -12.68 11.04
C LEU A 128 2.83 -11.59 10.03
N GLY A 129 3.52 -10.44 10.05
CA GLY A 129 3.23 -9.33 9.16
C GLY A 129 3.45 -9.67 7.69
N TRP A 130 4.57 -10.28 7.33
CA TRP A 130 4.81 -10.73 5.96
C TRP A 130 3.81 -11.77 5.49
N PHE A 131 3.45 -12.74 6.35
CA PHE A 131 2.42 -13.71 6.03
C PHE A 131 1.08 -13.04 5.69
N LEU A 132 0.63 -12.09 6.52
CA LEU A 132 -0.62 -11.38 6.30
C LEU A 132 -0.57 -10.49 5.05
N ILE A 133 0.55 -9.81 4.78
CA ILE A 133 0.75 -9.06 3.53
C ILE A 133 0.68 -9.99 2.32
N LEU A 134 1.25 -11.18 2.39
CA LEU A 134 1.14 -12.18 1.31
C LEU A 134 -0.31 -12.65 1.09
N VAL A 135 -1.08 -12.85 2.16
CA VAL A 135 -2.52 -13.18 2.06
C VAL A 135 -3.29 -12.05 1.38
N VAL A 136 -3.07 -10.79 1.79
CA VAL A 136 -3.70 -9.61 1.16
C VAL A 136 -3.30 -9.50 -0.32
N THR A 137 -2.02 -9.74 -0.64
CA THR A 137 -1.51 -9.71 -2.02
C THR A 137 -2.10 -10.86 -2.86
N GLY A 138 -2.22 -12.05 -2.30
CA GLY A 138 -2.90 -13.18 -2.95
C GLY A 138 -4.36 -12.86 -3.25
N GLY A 139 -5.07 -12.27 -2.29
CA GLY A 139 -6.43 -11.75 -2.50
C GLY A 139 -6.50 -10.68 -3.60
N LEU A 140 -5.54 -9.75 -3.64
CA LEU A 140 -5.45 -8.75 -4.70
C LEU A 140 -5.35 -9.39 -6.09
N VAL A 141 -4.43 -10.35 -6.27
CA VAL A 141 -4.25 -11.06 -7.55
C VAL A 141 -5.51 -11.84 -7.91
N PHE A 142 -6.09 -12.55 -6.96
CA PHE A 142 -7.33 -13.29 -7.16
C PHE A 142 -8.47 -12.37 -7.62
N PHE A 143 -8.71 -11.26 -6.93
CA PHE A 143 -9.76 -10.30 -7.29
C PHE A 143 -9.47 -9.60 -8.62
N ALA A 144 -8.22 -9.26 -8.93
CA ALA A 144 -7.84 -8.66 -10.20
C ALA A 144 -8.19 -9.59 -11.38
N VAL A 145 -7.78 -10.85 -11.32
CA VAL A 145 -8.05 -11.84 -12.37
C VAL A 145 -9.54 -12.15 -12.46
N ARG A 146 -10.23 -12.38 -11.35
CA ARG A 146 -11.66 -12.71 -11.32
C ARG A 146 -12.54 -11.56 -11.80
N SER A 147 -12.24 -10.34 -11.38
CA SER A 147 -13.00 -9.16 -11.84
C SER A 147 -12.79 -8.89 -13.33
N GLU A 148 -11.59 -9.12 -13.85
CA GLU A 148 -11.30 -9.02 -15.28
C GLU A 148 -12.09 -10.07 -16.08
N GLN A 149 -12.10 -11.33 -15.65
CA GLN A 149 -12.87 -12.40 -16.28
C GLN A 149 -14.37 -12.15 -16.26
N ALA A 150 -14.86 -11.51 -15.18
CA ALA A 150 -16.27 -11.15 -15.03
C ALA A 150 -16.67 -9.85 -15.75
N GLY A 151 -15.75 -9.17 -16.44
CA GLY A 151 -16.01 -7.87 -17.09
C GLY A 151 -16.29 -6.72 -16.11
N ARG A 152 -15.86 -6.85 -14.85
CA ARG A 152 -16.07 -5.88 -13.75
C ARG A 152 -14.75 -5.35 -13.19
N PHE A 153 -13.73 -5.30 -14.03
CA PHE A 153 -12.38 -4.90 -13.62
C PHE A 153 -12.36 -3.46 -13.12
N SER A 154 -11.86 -3.28 -11.92
CA SER A 154 -11.77 -1.98 -11.26
C SER A 154 -10.44 -1.80 -10.52
N PRO A 155 -9.43 -1.22 -11.18
CA PRO A 155 -8.16 -0.88 -10.55
C PRO A 155 -8.30 0.03 -9.31
N LEU A 156 -9.34 0.85 -9.28
CA LEU A 156 -9.60 1.75 -8.15
C LEU A 156 -10.01 0.97 -6.89
N LEU A 157 -10.93 0.01 -7.04
CA LEU A 157 -11.32 -0.88 -5.93
C LEU A 157 -10.17 -1.81 -5.51
N LEU A 158 -9.39 -2.31 -6.46
CA LEU A 158 -8.22 -3.12 -6.16
C LEU A 158 -7.17 -2.33 -5.35
N ALA A 159 -6.94 -1.05 -5.71
CA ALA A 159 -6.04 -0.18 -4.97
C ALA A 159 -6.57 0.17 -3.58
N ALA A 160 -7.88 0.42 -3.43
CA ALA A 160 -8.52 0.63 -2.14
C ALA A 160 -8.40 -0.62 -1.24
N TYR A 161 -8.76 -1.79 -1.77
CA TYR A 161 -8.62 -3.08 -1.08
C TYR A 161 -7.19 -3.30 -0.58
N TYR A 162 -6.20 -3.10 -1.47
CA TYR A 162 -4.82 -3.38 -1.13
C TYR A 162 -4.28 -2.39 -0.12
N GLY A 163 -4.51 -1.09 -0.30
CA GLY A 163 -4.05 -0.05 0.62
C GLY A 163 -4.63 -0.24 2.03
N LEU A 164 -5.93 -0.51 2.13
CA LEU A 164 -6.59 -0.78 3.41
C LEU A 164 -6.15 -2.13 4.01
N GLY A 165 -6.04 -3.17 3.18
CA GLY A 165 -5.63 -4.49 3.63
C GLY A 165 -4.21 -4.49 4.22
N VAL A 166 -3.26 -3.81 3.55
CA VAL A 166 -1.89 -3.70 4.06
C VAL A 166 -1.83 -2.82 5.30
N PHE A 167 -2.59 -1.71 5.36
CA PHE A 167 -2.71 -0.92 6.59
C PHE A 167 -3.23 -1.76 7.76
N THR A 168 -4.30 -2.51 7.53
CA THR A 168 -4.96 -3.29 8.59
C THR A 168 -4.11 -4.45 9.09
N PHE A 169 -3.46 -5.18 8.19
CA PHE A 169 -2.79 -6.44 8.50
C PHE A 169 -1.26 -6.38 8.39
N GLY A 170 -0.70 -5.31 7.82
CA GLY A 170 0.74 -5.17 7.65
C GLY A 170 1.44 -4.67 8.92
N HIS A 171 2.74 -4.98 8.99
CA HIS A 171 3.64 -4.42 9.99
C HIS A 171 4.26 -3.10 9.49
N CYS A 172 4.97 -2.39 10.37
CA CYS A 172 5.60 -1.08 10.08
C CYS A 172 4.60 0.00 9.63
N MET A 173 3.35 -0.10 10.04
CA MET A 173 2.33 0.86 9.66
C MET A 173 2.30 2.04 10.62
N HIS A 174 2.17 3.25 10.04
CA HIS A 174 1.88 4.49 10.75
C HIS A 174 0.41 4.86 10.62
N GLU A 175 -0.10 5.65 11.56
CA GLU A 175 -1.46 6.18 11.60
C GLU A 175 -1.90 6.82 10.27
N ARG A 176 -1.00 7.52 9.60
CA ARG A 176 -1.26 8.23 8.32
C ARG A 176 -1.32 7.34 7.09
N TYR A 177 -0.91 6.07 7.19
CA TYR A 177 -0.89 5.16 6.03
C TYR A 177 -2.27 4.64 5.64
N MET A 178 -3.29 4.89 6.46
CA MET A 178 -4.69 4.63 6.12
C MET A 178 -5.24 5.62 5.08
N VAL A 179 -4.74 6.87 5.06
CA VAL A 179 -5.30 7.97 4.25
C VAL A 179 -5.44 7.64 2.76
N PRO A 180 -4.45 7.06 2.08
CA PRO A 180 -4.60 6.67 0.67
C PRO A 180 -5.75 5.68 0.44
N GLY A 181 -5.92 4.69 1.33
CA GLY A 181 -6.99 3.71 1.24
C GLY A 181 -8.38 4.34 1.40
N VAL A 182 -8.53 5.27 2.35
CA VAL A 182 -9.76 6.05 2.55
C VAL A 182 -10.10 6.85 1.30
N LEU A 183 -9.14 7.61 0.76
CA LEU A 183 -9.36 8.42 -0.45
C LEU A 183 -9.74 7.56 -1.65
N LEU A 184 -9.09 6.43 -1.85
CA LEU A 184 -9.41 5.49 -2.94
C LEU A 184 -10.83 4.90 -2.78
N THR A 185 -11.26 4.62 -1.55
CA THR A 185 -12.62 4.13 -1.26
C THR A 185 -13.67 5.20 -1.57
N LEU A 186 -13.43 6.46 -1.17
CA LEU A 186 -14.33 7.58 -1.46
C LEU A 186 -14.40 7.88 -2.96
N LEU A 187 -13.27 7.82 -3.68
CA LEU A 187 -13.23 7.94 -5.13
C LEU A 187 -14.02 6.80 -5.81
N ALA A 188 -13.92 5.57 -5.28
CA ALA A 188 -14.71 4.45 -5.76
C ALA A 188 -16.19 4.67 -5.50
N ALA A 189 -16.58 5.17 -4.32
CA ALA A 189 -17.94 5.51 -3.98
C ALA A 189 -18.53 6.54 -4.96
N ALA A 190 -17.79 7.61 -5.24
CA ALA A 190 -18.19 8.63 -6.20
C ALA A 190 -18.28 8.09 -7.64
N ARG A 191 -17.36 7.21 -8.03
CA ARG A 191 -17.33 6.62 -9.39
C ARG A 191 -18.51 5.72 -9.70
N TRP A 192 -18.97 4.93 -8.71
CA TRP A 192 -20.07 3.99 -8.88
C TRP A 192 -21.39 4.45 -8.24
N ASN A 193 -21.37 5.56 -7.50
CA ASN A 193 -22.52 6.07 -6.73
C ASN A 193 -23.15 4.97 -5.84
N ASP A 194 -22.29 4.19 -5.18
CA ASP A 194 -22.71 3.06 -4.34
C ASP A 194 -22.74 3.49 -2.86
N ILE A 195 -23.92 3.46 -2.26
CA ILE A 195 -24.15 3.85 -0.85
C ILE A 195 -23.31 3.03 0.13
N ARG A 196 -23.00 1.77 -0.19
CA ARG A 196 -22.17 0.90 0.67
C ARG A 196 -20.73 1.38 0.71
N LEU A 197 -20.20 1.85 -0.43
CA LEU A 197 -18.87 2.44 -0.52
C LEU A 197 -18.81 3.80 0.17
N TYR A 198 -19.88 4.61 0.09
CA TYR A 198 -19.96 5.86 0.86
C TYR A 198 -19.98 5.59 2.37
N ALA A 199 -20.77 4.63 2.83
CA ALA A 199 -20.83 4.24 4.24
C ALA A 199 -19.47 3.70 4.72
N ALA A 200 -18.81 2.84 3.92
CA ALA A 200 -17.47 2.35 4.22
C ALA A 200 -16.44 3.50 4.26
N GLY A 201 -16.44 4.39 3.26
CA GLY A 201 -15.54 5.54 3.21
C GLY A 201 -15.73 6.50 4.38
N PHE A 202 -16.98 6.72 4.80
CA PHE A 202 -17.29 7.52 5.99
C PHE A 202 -16.77 6.86 7.28
N GLY A 203 -17.05 5.57 7.48
CA GLY A 203 -16.55 4.82 8.64
C GLY A 203 -15.03 4.80 8.71
N LEU A 204 -14.37 4.55 7.57
CA LEU A 204 -12.91 4.59 7.47
C LEU A 204 -12.35 6.00 7.73
N SER A 205 -13.02 7.05 7.28
CA SER A 205 -12.62 8.44 7.56
C SER A 205 -12.71 8.75 9.05
N LEU A 206 -13.78 8.29 9.70
CA LEU A 206 -13.98 8.48 11.14
C LEU A 206 -12.90 7.73 11.95
N THR A 207 -12.64 6.46 11.63
CA THR A 207 -11.60 5.67 12.33
C THR A 207 -10.22 6.25 12.10
N GLY A 208 -9.91 6.69 10.88
CA GLY A 208 -8.65 7.37 10.55
C GLY A 208 -8.49 8.69 11.30
N PHE A 209 -9.58 9.48 11.40
CA PHE A 209 -9.59 10.71 12.19
C PHE A 209 -9.35 10.43 13.68
N VAL A 210 -10.04 9.44 14.25
CA VAL A 210 -9.84 9.06 15.66
C VAL A 210 -8.39 8.63 15.90
N ASN A 211 -7.81 7.81 15.03
CA ASN A 211 -6.40 7.40 15.15
C ASN A 211 -5.47 8.63 15.14
N LEU A 212 -5.59 9.49 14.13
CA LEU A 212 -4.76 10.69 14.02
C LEU A 212 -4.95 11.64 15.22
N ALA A 213 -6.20 11.92 15.57
CA ALA A 213 -6.51 12.82 16.70
C ALA A 213 -5.95 12.30 18.02
N THR A 214 -6.04 10.98 18.28
CA THR A 214 -5.47 10.36 19.47
C THR A 214 -3.96 10.51 19.51
N VAL A 215 -3.27 10.21 18.41
CA VAL A 215 -1.81 10.35 18.32
C VAL A 215 -1.38 11.81 18.53
N TYR A 216 -2.03 12.76 17.86
CA TYR A 216 -1.67 14.17 17.97
C TYR A 216 -2.03 14.80 19.33
N SER A 217 -3.12 14.36 19.97
CA SER A 217 -3.49 14.85 21.30
C SER A 217 -2.51 14.41 22.40
N LEU A 218 -1.84 13.29 22.20
CA LEU A 218 -0.83 12.75 23.13
C LEU A 218 0.60 13.18 22.75
N ALA A 219 0.80 13.72 21.57
CA ALA A 219 2.10 14.27 21.17
C ALA A 219 2.43 15.51 22.02
N GLY A 220 3.54 15.45 22.75
CA GLY A 220 3.99 16.55 23.65
C GLY A 220 3.53 16.41 25.11
N THR A 221 2.89 15.32 25.48
CA THR A 221 2.77 14.92 26.88
C THR A 221 4.02 14.13 27.29
N GLU A 222 4.34 14.08 28.61
CA GLU A 222 5.45 13.25 29.13
C GLU A 222 5.27 11.75 28.77
N ASP A 223 4.02 11.33 28.58
CA ASP A 223 3.64 10.04 27.99
C ASP A 223 3.62 10.14 26.44
N GLU A 224 4.73 10.53 25.85
CA GLU A 224 4.86 10.82 24.38
C GLU A 224 4.36 9.69 23.48
N TRP A 225 4.15 8.52 24.03
CA TRP A 225 3.86 7.31 23.29
C TRP A 225 2.61 6.65 23.82
N LEU A 226 1.65 6.44 22.96
CA LEU A 226 0.54 5.54 23.24
C LEU A 226 1.09 4.23 23.78
N THR A 227 0.80 3.90 25.04
CA THR A 227 1.16 2.59 25.55
C THR A 227 0.48 1.51 24.72
N SER A 228 1.10 0.35 24.57
CA SER A 228 0.50 -0.78 23.85
C SER A 228 -0.92 -1.07 24.34
N ALA A 229 -1.18 -0.96 25.64
CA ALA A 229 -2.49 -1.21 26.24
C ALA A 229 -3.53 -0.19 25.75
N THR A 230 -3.21 1.11 25.79
CA THR A 230 -4.15 2.18 25.38
C THR A 230 -4.47 2.08 23.89
N SER A 231 -3.45 1.92 23.04
CA SER A 231 -3.65 1.82 21.60
C SER A 231 -4.38 0.54 21.19
N SER A 232 -4.16 -0.58 21.89
CA SER A 232 -4.88 -1.83 21.66
C SER A 232 -6.36 -1.70 22.00
N THR A 233 -6.71 -0.99 23.07
CA THR A 233 -8.11 -0.77 23.48
C THR A 233 -8.90 0.04 22.45
N VAL A 234 -8.24 1.02 21.80
CA VAL A 234 -8.90 1.87 20.78
C VAL A 234 -8.93 1.21 19.41
N ALA A 235 -8.01 0.27 19.13
CA ALA A 235 -7.94 -0.42 17.83
C ALA A 235 -8.96 -1.57 17.68
N VAL A 236 -9.55 -2.06 18.78
CA VAL A 236 -10.62 -3.09 18.81
C VAL A 236 -11.98 -2.42 18.74
#